data_b4844f64aa7e7150e7e329b2deeca68c
#
_entry.id   b4844f64aa7e7150e7e329b2deeca68c
#
_cell.length_a   1.000
_cell.length_b   1.000
_cell.length_c   1.000
_cell.angle_alpha   90.00
_cell.angle_beta   90.00
_cell.angle_gamma   90.00
#
_symmetry.space_group_name_H-M   'P 1'
#
loop_
_entity.id
_entity.type
_entity.pdbx_description
1 polymer ?
#
loop_
_entity_poly.entity_id
_entity_poly.type
_entity_poly.pdbx_seq_one_letter_code
_entity_poly.pdbx_strand_id
1 'polypeptide(L)'
;MKLPVLMVNSNIQREHVLPSEKAFAYRMKLEAIKHQGRATSGQVGPKFAQRSNIIVATQNGESVKQIQRYIRLTHLISPILQMVDEARMAFNPAVEISYMTPEHQRWLQAEMELCEATPSLVQSRRLKEMSQSGTLTEHYLHTLLTEQKPNQRQKFFLNQSDVQRFSLRLYAGADAELDFFSAETWGHAHEHTQNQQELER
;
A
#
# COMPACT_ATOMS: atom_id res chain seq x y z
N MET A 1 5.36 25.58 -31.12
CA MET A 1 5.92 24.71 -30.06
C MET A 1 4.94 23.63 -29.64
N LYS A 2 4.53 22.72 -30.55
CA LYS A 2 3.57 21.60 -30.27
C LYS A 2 4.25 20.22 -30.28
N LEU A 3 5.51 20.13 -30.74
CA LEU A 3 6.25 18.88 -30.90
C LEU A 3 6.49 18.09 -29.59
N PRO A 4 6.90 18.69 -28.45
CA PRO A 4 7.19 17.90 -27.24
C PRO A 4 5.95 17.18 -26.67
N VAL A 5 4.78 17.82 -26.75
CA VAL A 5 3.52 17.24 -26.24
C VAL A 5 3.04 16.08 -27.10
N LEU A 6 3.21 16.15 -28.42
CA LEU A 6 2.85 15.09 -29.35
C LEU A 6 3.73 13.84 -29.17
N MET A 7 5.05 14.01 -28.98
CA MET A 7 5.97 12.90 -28.71
C MET A 7 5.65 12.19 -27.40
N VAL A 8 5.32 12.94 -26.34
CA VAL A 8 4.92 12.38 -25.05
C VAL A 8 3.59 11.61 -25.15
N ASN A 9 2.64 12.10 -25.98
CA ASN A 9 1.36 11.41 -26.18
C ASN A 9 1.54 10.04 -26.86
N SER A 10 2.39 9.95 -27.89
CA SER A 10 2.64 8.69 -28.61
C SER A 10 3.32 7.63 -27.73
N ASN A 11 4.15 8.06 -26.79
CA ASN A 11 4.81 7.14 -25.84
C ASN A 11 3.85 6.57 -24.78
N ILE A 12 2.86 7.36 -24.34
CA ILE A 12 1.89 6.90 -23.32
C ILE A 12 0.87 5.90 -23.90
N GLN A 13 0.67 5.86 -25.20
CA GLN A 13 -0.28 4.97 -25.86
C GLN A 13 0.27 3.56 -26.15
N ARG A 14 1.51 3.26 -25.79
CA ARG A 14 2.07 1.91 -25.90
C ARG A 14 1.43 0.98 -24.87
N GLU A 15 1.18 -0.29 -25.25
CA GLU A 15 0.51 -1.28 -24.38
C GLU A 15 1.25 -1.58 -23.08
N HIS A 16 2.57 -1.36 -23.03
CA HIS A 16 3.42 -1.64 -21.86
C HIS A 16 4.27 -0.42 -21.49
N VAL A 17 3.64 0.65 -20.96
CA VAL A 17 4.36 1.81 -20.44
C VAL A 17 4.67 1.60 -18.96
N LEU A 18 5.95 1.72 -18.60
CA LEU A 18 6.39 1.58 -17.21
C LEU A 18 5.79 2.67 -16.31
N PRO A 19 5.56 2.38 -15.01
CA PRO A 19 5.09 3.38 -14.05
C PRO A 19 5.96 4.65 -14.00
N SER A 20 7.28 4.51 -14.07
CA SER A 20 8.20 5.64 -14.11
C SER A 20 8.03 6.48 -15.38
N GLU A 21 7.90 5.85 -16.55
CA GLU A 21 7.69 6.55 -17.82
C GLU A 21 6.40 7.37 -17.79
N LYS A 22 5.29 6.80 -17.29
CA LYS A 22 4.03 7.53 -17.08
C LYS A 22 4.22 8.71 -16.12
N ALA A 23 4.95 8.50 -15.03
CA ALA A 23 5.19 9.53 -14.03
C ALA A 23 5.92 10.75 -14.62
N PHE A 24 7.02 10.54 -15.33
CA PHE A 24 7.77 11.60 -15.99
C PHE A 24 6.99 12.23 -17.14
N ALA A 25 6.28 11.45 -17.96
CA ALA A 25 5.47 11.94 -19.04
C ALA A 25 4.35 12.89 -18.56
N TYR A 26 3.64 12.51 -17.49
CA TYR A 26 2.60 13.37 -16.90
C TYR A 26 3.19 14.63 -16.27
N ARG A 27 4.34 14.53 -15.62
CA ARG A 27 5.05 15.69 -15.09
C ARG A 27 5.43 16.65 -16.21
N MET A 28 6.03 16.16 -17.30
CA MET A 28 6.42 16.99 -18.45
C MET A 28 5.21 17.66 -19.12
N LYS A 29 4.09 16.94 -19.29
CA LYS A 29 2.83 17.51 -19.81
C LYS A 29 2.31 18.62 -18.93
N LEU A 30 2.29 18.38 -17.62
CA LEU A 30 1.81 19.36 -16.65
C LEU A 30 2.66 20.65 -16.68
N GLU A 31 3.99 20.50 -16.73
CA GLU A 31 4.93 21.61 -16.83
C GLU A 31 4.74 22.38 -18.15
N ALA A 32 4.61 21.67 -19.27
CA ALA A 32 4.36 22.30 -20.57
C ALA A 32 3.07 23.14 -20.59
N ILE A 33 1.99 22.63 -20.00
CA ILE A 33 0.71 23.37 -19.92
C ILE A 33 0.84 24.60 -19.01
N LYS A 34 1.55 24.48 -17.88
CA LYS A 34 1.80 25.62 -16.98
C LYS A 34 2.59 26.72 -17.65
N HIS A 35 3.58 26.38 -18.47
CA HIS A 35 4.38 27.36 -19.20
C HIS A 35 3.60 28.05 -20.32
N GLN A 36 2.67 27.37 -21.00
CA GLN A 36 1.83 27.98 -22.03
C GLN A 36 0.86 29.03 -21.49
N GLY A 37 0.41 28.86 -20.21
CA GLY A 37 -0.50 29.82 -19.57
C GLY A 37 0.18 31.06 -18.97
N ARG A 38 1.51 31.10 -18.93
CA ARG A 38 2.27 32.21 -18.27
C ARG A 38 2.46 33.45 -19.11
N ALA A 39 2.16 33.41 -20.42
CA ALA A 39 2.43 34.49 -21.36
C ALA A 39 1.43 35.66 -21.28
N THR A 40 0.31 35.57 -20.57
CA THR A 40 -0.78 36.56 -20.67
C THR A 40 -1.40 37.05 -19.36
N SER A 41 -1.06 36.55 -18.17
CA SER A 41 -1.55 37.20 -16.94
C SER A 41 -0.73 36.84 -15.71
N GLY A 42 -0.34 37.84 -14.92
CA GLY A 42 0.45 37.77 -13.72
C GLY A 42 -0.26 37.11 -12.49
N GLN A 43 -1.27 36.29 -12.70
CA GLN A 43 -1.97 35.56 -11.64
C GLN A 43 -1.78 34.04 -11.77
N VAL A 44 -0.65 33.55 -11.27
CA VAL A 44 -0.43 32.11 -11.05
C VAL A 44 -1.05 31.72 -9.70
N GLY A 45 -2.37 31.52 -9.66
CA GLY A 45 -3.08 31.07 -8.48
C GLY A 45 -3.29 29.53 -8.47
N PRO A 46 -3.62 28.93 -7.31
CA PRO A 46 -3.85 27.50 -7.16
C PRO A 46 -4.92 26.92 -8.11
N LYS A 47 -5.86 27.75 -8.57
CA LYS A 47 -6.89 27.39 -9.57
C LYS A 47 -6.30 27.01 -10.94
N PHE A 48 -5.13 27.53 -11.31
CA PHE A 48 -4.49 27.25 -12.60
C PHE A 48 -3.83 25.87 -12.61
N ALA A 49 -3.18 25.49 -11.51
CA ALA A 49 -2.61 24.15 -11.34
C ALA A 49 -3.69 23.07 -11.38
N GLN A 50 -4.86 23.34 -10.81
CA GLN A 50 -6.01 22.42 -10.84
C GLN A 50 -6.57 22.24 -12.26
N ARG A 51 -6.66 23.31 -13.06
CA ARG A 51 -7.09 23.23 -14.47
C ARG A 51 -6.11 22.42 -15.31
N SER A 52 -4.81 22.60 -15.13
CA SER A 52 -3.78 21.86 -15.87
C SER A 52 -3.84 20.35 -15.58
N ASN A 53 -4.09 19.96 -14.33
CA ASN A 53 -4.27 18.56 -13.96
C ASN A 53 -5.52 17.94 -14.61
N ILE A 54 -6.62 18.69 -14.70
CA ILE A 54 -7.86 18.24 -15.35
C ILE A 54 -7.61 18.02 -16.84
N ILE A 55 -6.91 18.94 -17.51
CA ILE A 55 -6.60 18.82 -18.94
C ILE A 55 -5.78 17.54 -19.20
N VAL A 56 -4.73 17.31 -18.41
CA VAL A 56 -3.90 16.11 -18.54
C VAL A 56 -4.73 14.84 -18.28
N ALA A 57 -5.59 14.85 -17.27
CA ALA A 57 -6.44 13.72 -16.92
C ALA A 57 -7.43 13.37 -18.06
N THR A 58 -8.13 14.38 -18.58
CA THR A 58 -9.09 14.20 -19.67
C THR A 58 -8.41 13.67 -20.95
N GLN A 59 -7.23 14.18 -21.29
CA GLN A 59 -6.48 13.76 -22.48
C GLN A 59 -5.98 12.30 -22.40
N ASN A 60 -5.80 11.76 -21.20
CA ASN A 60 -5.28 10.40 -21.02
C ASN A 60 -6.33 9.40 -20.51
N GLY A 61 -7.59 9.83 -20.32
CA GLY A 61 -8.65 8.95 -19.82
C GLY A 61 -8.46 8.50 -18.36
N GLU A 62 -7.61 9.19 -17.59
CA GLU A 62 -7.32 8.87 -16.19
C GLU A 62 -7.94 9.90 -15.23
N SER A 63 -8.13 9.52 -13.97
CA SER A 63 -8.57 10.48 -12.96
C SER A 63 -7.46 11.46 -12.56
N VAL A 64 -7.83 12.67 -12.16
CA VAL A 64 -6.88 13.68 -11.65
C VAL A 64 -6.04 13.14 -10.49
N LYS A 65 -6.68 12.36 -9.59
CA LYS A 65 -5.98 11.72 -8.46
C LYS A 65 -4.93 10.72 -8.94
N GLN A 66 -5.24 9.94 -9.98
CA GLN A 66 -4.30 8.96 -10.53
C GLN A 66 -3.10 9.64 -11.17
N ILE A 67 -3.31 10.70 -11.97
CA ILE A 67 -2.23 11.54 -12.53
C ILE A 67 -1.32 12.08 -11.42
N GLN A 68 -1.89 12.64 -10.36
CA GLN A 68 -1.10 13.16 -9.23
C GLN A 68 -0.28 12.07 -8.54
N ARG A 69 -0.82 10.85 -8.40
CA ARG A 69 -0.11 9.71 -7.82
C ARG A 69 1.06 9.26 -8.71
N TYR A 70 0.88 9.20 -10.04
CA TYR A 70 1.99 8.95 -10.96
C TYR A 70 3.06 10.03 -10.84
N ILE A 71 2.70 11.32 -10.93
CA ILE A 71 3.66 12.41 -10.79
C ILE A 71 4.42 12.32 -9.46
N ARG A 72 3.75 11.86 -8.41
CA ARG A 72 4.40 11.70 -7.11
C ARG A 72 5.54 10.69 -7.12
N LEU A 73 5.49 9.64 -7.96
CA LEU A 73 6.60 8.69 -8.10
C LEU A 73 7.91 9.33 -8.55
N THR A 74 7.88 10.48 -9.24
CA THR A 74 9.10 11.21 -9.64
C THR A 74 9.93 11.75 -8.47
N HIS A 75 9.42 11.66 -7.24
CA HIS A 75 10.14 12.02 -6.01
C HIS A 75 10.80 10.83 -5.32
N LEU A 76 10.68 9.63 -5.88
CA LEU A 76 11.42 8.47 -5.41
C LEU A 76 12.87 8.53 -5.87
N ILE A 77 13.77 7.96 -5.06
CA ILE A 77 15.14 7.68 -5.50
C ILE A 77 15.13 6.59 -6.57
N SER A 78 16.11 6.64 -7.48
CA SER A 78 16.16 5.74 -8.64
C SER A 78 16.04 4.25 -8.31
N PRO A 79 16.71 3.69 -7.27
CA PRO A 79 16.57 2.28 -6.95
C PRO A 79 15.14 1.87 -6.56
N ILE A 80 14.45 2.68 -5.77
CA ILE A 80 13.06 2.39 -5.36
C ILE A 80 12.12 2.52 -6.57
N LEU A 81 12.33 3.51 -7.43
CA LEU A 81 11.53 3.69 -8.64
C LEU A 81 11.71 2.50 -9.59
N GLN A 82 12.93 1.99 -9.74
CA GLN A 82 13.21 0.79 -10.51
C GLN A 82 12.49 -0.44 -9.94
N MET A 83 12.44 -0.62 -8.62
CA MET A 83 11.66 -1.71 -7.99
C MET A 83 10.17 -1.64 -8.33
N VAL A 84 9.61 -0.43 -8.54
CA VAL A 84 8.22 -0.25 -8.98
C VAL A 84 8.05 -0.69 -10.43
N ASP A 85 8.99 -0.34 -11.31
CA ASP A 85 8.98 -0.72 -12.71
C ASP A 85 9.14 -2.24 -12.91
N GLU A 86 9.94 -2.88 -12.06
CA GLU A 86 10.13 -4.33 -12.01
C GLU A 86 8.98 -5.08 -11.30
N ALA A 87 7.93 -4.39 -10.88
CA ALA A 87 6.82 -4.93 -10.10
C ALA A 87 7.22 -5.60 -8.76
N ARG A 88 8.45 -5.37 -8.28
CA ARG A 88 8.94 -5.83 -6.97
C ARG A 88 8.31 -5.02 -5.82
N MET A 89 7.95 -3.76 -6.09
CA MET A 89 7.23 -2.91 -5.16
C MET A 89 5.88 -2.50 -5.76
N ALA A 90 4.82 -2.61 -4.97
CA ALA A 90 3.49 -2.20 -5.41
C ALA A 90 3.38 -0.67 -5.51
N PHE A 91 2.58 -0.20 -6.48
CA PHE A 91 2.38 1.23 -6.78
C PHE A 91 1.94 2.06 -5.56
N ASN A 92 0.94 1.57 -4.80
CA ASN A 92 0.38 2.33 -3.69
C ASN A 92 1.36 2.55 -2.53
N PRO A 93 2.09 1.54 -2.02
CA PRO A 93 3.20 1.73 -1.10
C PRO A 93 4.25 2.72 -1.60
N ALA A 94 4.66 2.62 -2.87
CA ALA A 94 5.65 3.50 -3.47
C ALA A 94 5.20 4.97 -3.46
N VAL A 95 3.93 5.25 -3.73
CA VAL A 95 3.37 6.62 -3.63
C VAL A 95 3.48 7.17 -2.21
N GLU A 96 3.22 6.36 -1.18
CA GLU A 96 3.38 6.82 0.22
C GLU A 96 4.85 7.07 0.57
N ILE A 97 5.77 6.19 0.13
CA ILE A 97 7.21 6.33 0.34
C ILE A 97 7.76 7.60 -0.35
N SER A 98 7.20 8.01 -1.47
CA SER A 98 7.62 9.23 -2.17
C SER A 98 7.44 10.52 -1.37
N TYR A 99 6.71 10.50 -0.25
CA TYR A 99 6.58 11.62 0.67
C TYR A 99 7.68 11.68 1.73
N MET A 100 8.51 10.63 1.83
CA MET A 100 9.66 10.59 2.73
C MET A 100 10.81 11.44 2.16
N THR A 101 11.73 11.84 3.04
CA THR A 101 12.96 12.53 2.62
C THR A 101 13.84 11.58 1.80
N PRO A 102 14.67 12.07 0.88
CA PRO A 102 15.59 11.21 0.11
C PRO A 102 16.56 10.41 0.99
N GLU A 103 16.92 10.93 2.15
CA GLU A 103 17.75 10.23 3.14
C GLU A 103 17.02 9.03 3.73
N HIS A 104 15.80 9.22 4.23
CA HIS A 104 14.99 8.14 4.76
C HIS A 104 14.61 7.09 3.69
N GLN A 105 14.49 7.50 2.43
CA GLN A 105 14.31 6.56 1.32
C GLN A 105 15.54 5.68 1.11
N ARG A 106 16.76 6.22 1.28
CA ARG A 106 18.01 5.42 1.19
C ARG A 106 18.11 4.42 2.35
N TRP A 107 17.78 4.84 3.58
CA TRP A 107 17.72 3.92 4.73
C TRP A 107 16.73 2.79 4.47
N LEU A 108 15.53 3.14 3.98
CA LEU A 108 14.52 2.15 3.65
C LEU A 108 14.99 1.19 2.56
N GLN A 109 15.66 1.69 1.51
CA GLN A 109 16.20 0.86 0.44
C GLN A 109 17.23 -0.15 0.97
N ALA A 110 18.20 0.31 1.77
CA ALA A 110 19.20 -0.56 2.38
C ALA A 110 18.56 -1.64 3.25
N GLU A 111 17.54 -1.28 4.04
CA GLU A 111 16.85 -2.20 4.92
C GLU A 111 15.98 -3.21 4.15
N MET A 112 15.36 -2.79 3.03
CA MET A 112 14.63 -3.71 2.14
C MET A 112 15.53 -4.75 1.49
N GLU A 113 16.77 -4.37 1.15
CA GLU A 113 17.77 -5.30 0.62
C GLU A 113 18.24 -6.28 1.69
N LEU A 114 18.46 -5.81 2.93
CA LEU A 114 18.89 -6.65 4.05
C LEU A 114 17.82 -7.66 4.46
N CYS A 115 16.57 -7.23 4.54
CA CYS A 115 15.45 -8.06 4.98
C CYS A 115 14.78 -8.86 3.84
N GLU A 116 15.22 -8.66 2.58
CA GLU A 116 14.55 -9.19 1.36
C GLU A 116 13.03 -8.95 1.37
N ALA A 117 12.61 -7.82 1.93
CA ALA A 117 11.20 -7.51 2.15
C ALA A 117 10.85 -6.11 1.67
N THR A 118 9.63 -5.95 1.10
CA THR A 118 9.09 -4.64 0.74
C THR A 118 7.95 -4.26 1.67
N PRO A 119 7.79 -2.98 2.04
CA PRO A 119 6.76 -2.56 2.97
C PRO A 119 5.36 -2.69 2.35
N SER A 120 4.40 -3.09 3.17
CA SER A 120 2.98 -3.04 2.84
C SER A 120 2.47 -1.59 2.82
N LEU A 121 1.26 -1.37 2.29
CA LEU A 121 0.65 -0.03 2.29
C LEU A 121 0.52 0.57 3.69
N VAL A 122 0.16 -0.26 4.67
CA VAL A 122 0.02 0.20 6.07
C VAL A 122 1.37 0.59 6.66
N GLN A 123 2.40 -0.22 6.44
CA GLN A 123 3.77 0.07 6.85
C GLN A 123 4.29 1.34 6.17
N SER A 124 4.06 1.50 4.86
CA SER A 124 4.49 2.71 4.11
C SER A 124 3.84 3.99 4.64
N ARG A 125 2.58 3.95 5.08
CA ARG A 125 1.93 5.10 5.72
C ARG A 125 2.56 5.45 7.06
N ARG A 126 2.85 4.46 7.91
CA ARG A 126 3.57 4.67 9.18
C ARG A 126 4.96 5.27 8.95
N LEU A 127 5.71 4.74 7.98
CA LEU A 127 7.03 5.26 7.61
C LEU A 127 6.98 6.71 7.15
N LYS A 128 5.99 7.06 6.32
CA LYS A 128 5.74 8.43 5.89
C LYS A 128 5.50 9.36 7.09
N GLU A 129 4.60 8.99 8.00
CA GLU A 129 4.27 9.78 9.19
C GLU A 129 5.49 10.00 10.07
N MET A 130 6.29 8.96 10.33
CA MET A 130 7.51 9.05 11.12
C MET A 130 8.61 9.83 10.41
N SER A 131 8.73 9.72 9.09
CA SER A 131 9.66 10.51 8.31
C SER A 131 9.31 11.99 8.34
N GLN A 132 8.03 12.35 8.30
CA GLN A 132 7.54 13.72 8.35
C GLN A 132 7.66 14.34 9.76
N SER A 133 7.50 13.53 10.80
CA SER A 133 7.71 13.97 12.21
C SER A 133 9.19 14.02 12.61
N GLY A 134 10.10 13.50 11.78
CA GLY A 134 11.53 13.43 12.10
C GLY A 134 11.89 12.39 13.17
N THR A 135 10.99 11.45 13.47
CA THR A 135 11.18 10.39 14.48
C THR A 135 11.61 9.05 13.91
N LEU A 136 11.79 8.96 12.59
CA LEU A 136 12.18 7.71 11.93
C LEU A 136 13.61 7.34 12.28
N THR A 137 13.83 6.09 12.72
CA THR A 137 15.13 5.50 12.99
C THR A 137 15.37 4.25 12.16
N GLU A 138 16.63 3.90 11.88
CA GLU A 138 16.98 2.67 11.16
C GLU A 138 16.50 1.42 11.91
N HIS A 139 16.63 1.41 13.23
CA HIS A 139 16.13 0.31 14.06
C HIS A 139 14.62 0.09 13.91
N TYR A 140 13.84 1.16 13.81
CA TYR A 140 12.40 1.06 13.59
C TYR A 140 12.10 0.50 12.19
N LEU A 141 12.85 0.88 11.17
CA LEU A 141 12.73 0.32 9.81
C LEU A 141 12.92 -1.19 9.82
N HIS A 142 13.99 -1.67 10.47
CA HIS A 142 14.25 -3.09 10.62
C HIS A 142 13.10 -3.83 11.30
N THR A 143 12.67 -3.35 12.45
CA THR A 143 11.56 -3.94 13.20
C THR A 143 10.27 -3.99 12.37
N LEU A 144 9.96 -2.90 11.66
CA LEU A 144 8.75 -2.81 10.85
C LEU A 144 8.76 -3.76 9.65
N LEU A 145 9.90 -3.94 8.97
CA LEU A 145 10.02 -4.82 7.81
C LEU A 145 10.05 -6.30 8.21
N THR A 146 10.54 -6.62 9.40
CA THR A 146 10.56 -7.98 9.94
C THR A 146 9.24 -8.38 10.62
N GLU A 147 8.32 -7.42 10.88
CA GLU A 147 6.97 -7.75 11.36
C GLU A 147 6.25 -8.70 10.38
N GLN A 148 5.67 -9.77 10.91
CA GLN A 148 4.83 -10.67 10.12
C GLN A 148 3.63 -9.91 9.54
N LYS A 149 3.59 -9.81 8.22
CA LYS A 149 2.47 -9.17 7.52
C LYS A 149 1.19 -9.96 7.77
N PRO A 150 0.03 -9.30 8.02
CA PRO A 150 -1.24 -9.99 8.27
C PRO A 150 -1.61 -11.02 7.20
N ASN A 151 -1.21 -10.80 5.94
CA ASN A 151 -1.48 -11.69 4.82
C ASN A 151 -0.56 -12.93 4.77
N GLN A 152 0.57 -12.91 5.50
CA GLN A 152 1.52 -14.03 5.58
C GLN A 152 1.26 -14.91 6.82
N ARG A 153 0.36 -14.51 7.71
CA ARG A 153 -0.11 -15.40 8.77
C ARG A 153 -0.84 -16.56 8.11
N GLN A 154 -0.36 -17.77 8.32
CA GLN A 154 -1.05 -18.97 7.90
C GLN A 154 -2.43 -18.97 8.58
N LYS A 155 -3.48 -18.77 7.79
CA LYS A 155 -4.85 -18.92 8.27
C LYS A 155 -5.16 -20.40 8.23
N PHE A 156 -5.08 -21.06 9.38
CA PHE A 156 -5.58 -22.41 9.53
C PHE A 156 -7.11 -22.33 9.60
N PHE A 157 -7.77 -22.70 8.50
CA PHE A 157 -9.22 -22.95 8.52
C PHE A 157 -9.42 -24.35 9.04
N LEU A 158 -9.71 -24.47 10.32
CA LEU A 158 -10.17 -25.74 10.90
C LEU A 158 -11.66 -25.85 10.63
N ASN A 159 -12.07 -26.81 9.82
CA ASN A 159 -13.47 -27.16 9.67
C ASN A 159 -13.97 -27.79 10.98
N GLN A 160 -15.25 -27.59 11.28
CA GLN A 160 -15.86 -28.14 12.50
C GLN A 160 -15.66 -29.67 12.63
N SER A 161 -15.61 -30.41 11.51
CA SER A 161 -15.28 -31.81 11.42
C SER A 161 -13.82 -32.14 11.84
N ASP A 162 -12.88 -31.23 11.55
CA ASP A 162 -11.47 -31.42 11.91
C ASP A 162 -11.25 -31.12 13.39
N VAL A 163 -11.97 -30.16 13.95
CA VAL A 163 -11.97 -29.87 15.40
C VAL A 163 -12.53 -31.05 16.16
N GLN A 164 -13.64 -31.67 15.69
CA GLN A 164 -14.21 -32.85 16.29
C GLN A 164 -13.30 -34.09 16.21
N ARG A 165 -12.61 -34.28 15.06
CA ARG A 165 -11.61 -35.35 14.93
C ARG A 165 -10.41 -35.17 15.85
N PHE A 166 -9.95 -33.93 16.03
CA PHE A 166 -8.85 -33.60 16.94
C PHE A 166 -9.27 -33.81 18.41
N SER A 167 -10.47 -33.38 18.80
CA SER A 167 -10.98 -33.57 20.14
C SER A 167 -11.15 -35.07 20.45
N LEU A 168 -11.74 -35.84 19.54
CA LEU A 168 -11.88 -37.31 19.70
C LEU A 168 -10.52 -38.04 19.81
N ARG A 169 -9.48 -37.59 19.09
CA ARG A 169 -8.13 -38.16 19.23
C ARG A 169 -7.46 -37.81 20.56
N LEU A 170 -7.65 -36.59 21.06
CA LEU A 170 -7.15 -36.18 22.37
C LEU A 170 -7.84 -36.95 23.50
N TYR A 171 -9.15 -37.23 23.38
CA TYR A 171 -9.88 -38.03 24.37
C TYR A 171 -9.59 -39.52 24.26
N ALA A 172 -9.30 -40.05 23.07
CA ALA A 172 -8.96 -41.47 22.88
C ALA A 172 -7.51 -41.80 23.29
N GLY A 173 -6.63 -40.80 23.46
CA GLY A 173 -5.25 -40.97 23.93
C GLY A 173 -5.05 -40.72 25.42
N ALA A 174 -6.10 -40.35 26.16
CA ALA A 174 -6.03 -39.99 27.58
C ALA A 174 -6.76 -41.05 28.48
N ASP A 175 -6.53 -42.35 28.21
CA ASP A 175 -6.91 -43.41 29.13
C ASP A 175 -5.92 -43.55 30.30
N ALA A 176 -5.56 -42.45 30.93
CA ALA A 176 -4.97 -42.43 32.28
C ALA A 176 -4.95 -40.99 32.80
N GLU A 177 -5.73 -40.70 33.80
CA GLU A 177 -5.70 -39.45 34.60
C GLU A 177 -6.29 -38.20 33.96
N LEU A 178 -7.60 -38.08 33.83
CA LEU A 178 -8.31 -36.80 34.01
C LEU A 178 -9.81 -37.01 34.16
N ASP A 179 -10.21 -37.45 35.30
CA ASP A 179 -11.54 -37.26 35.92
C ASP A 179 -11.75 -35.77 36.23
N PHE A 180 -11.74 -34.90 35.23
CA PHE A 180 -12.03 -33.47 35.49
C PHE A 180 -12.53 -32.71 34.26
N PHE A 181 -13.58 -33.14 33.65
CA PHE A 181 -14.48 -32.27 32.89
C PHE A 181 -15.75 -33.07 32.54
N SER A 182 -16.68 -33.05 33.47
CA SER A 182 -18.01 -33.61 33.21
C SER A 182 -18.72 -32.82 32.12
N ALA A 183 -19.46 -33.54 31.28
CA ALA A 183 -20.20 -32.98 30.13
C ALA A 183 -21.23 -31.87 30.53
N GLU A 184 -21.44 -31.65 31.81
CA GLU A 184 -22.38 -30.63 32.33
C GLU A 184 -21.87 -29.19 32.21
N THR A 185 -20.53 -28.95 32.15
CA THR A 185 -20.02 -27.60 32.00
C THR A 185 -20.12 -27.03 30.59
N TRP A 186 -20.35 -27.86 29.58
CA TRP A 186 -20.50 -27.39 28.18
C TRP A 186 -21.96 -27.04 27.82
N GLY A 187 -22.95 -27.58 28.52
CA GLY A 187 -24.35 -27.24 28.33
C GLY A 187 -24.69 -25.80 28.72
N HIS A 188 -24.11 -25.32 29.80
CA HIS A 188 -24.35 -23.94 30.29
C HIS A 188 -23.74 -22.84 29.48
N ALA A 189 -22.66 -23.09 28.72
CA ALA A 189 -22.05 -22.07 27.86
C ALA A 189 -22.88 -21.83 26.58
N HIS A 190 -23.60 -22.83 26.09
CA HIS A 190 -24.44 -22.66 24.89
C HIS A 190 -25.80 -22.00 25.19
N GLU A 191 -26.37 -22.20 26.37
CA GLU A 191 -27.64 -21.58 26.78
C GLU A 191 -27.47 -20.07 27.04
N HIS A 192 -26.29 -19.61 27.52
CA HIS A 192 -26.02 -18.19 27.71
C HIS A 192 -25.88 -17.41 26.41
N THR A 193 -25.47 -18.04 25.32
CA THR A 193 -25.28 -17.39 24.02
C THR A 193 -26.60 -17.28 23.25
N GLN A 194 -27.52 -18.21 23.42
CA GLN A 194 -28.84 -18.11 22.79
C GLN A 194 -29.77 -17.11 23.49
N ASN A 195 -29.70 -16.98 24.81
CA ASN A 195 -30.52 -16.03 25.57
C ASN A 195 -30.10 -14.56 25.34
N GLN A 196 -28.86 -14.27 24.94
CA GLN A 196 -28.45 -12.92 24.57
C GLN A 196 -28.93 -12.51 23.17
N GLN A 197 -29.14 -13.45 22.26
CA GLN A 197 -29.66 -13.14 20.91
C GLN A 197 -31.17 -12.98 20.85
N GLU A 198 -31.92 -13.47 21.83
CA GLU A 198 -33.38 -13.29 21.92
C GLU A 198 -33.79 -11.99 22.65
N LEU A 199 -32.87 -11.36 23.40
CA LEU A 199 -33.13 -10.09 24.11
C LEU A 199 -32.81 -8.83 23.26
N GLU A 200 -32.23 -8.99 22.07
CA GLU A 200 -31.96 -7.89 21.13
C GLU A 200 -32.89 -7.88 19.90
N ARG A 201 -34.02 -8.59 19.95
CA ARG A 201 -35.11 -8.51 18.96
C ARG A 201 -36.35 -7.96 19.63
#